data_10d8605ac34a6a8710b63a4274e28895
#
_entry.id   10d8605ac34a6a8710b63a4274e28895
#
_cell.length_a   1.000
_cell.length_b   1.000
_cell.length_c   1.000
_cell.angle_alpha   90.00
_cell.angle_beta   90.00
_cell.angle_gamma   90.00
#
_symmetry.space_group_name_H-M   'P 1'
#
loop_
_entity.id
_entity.type
_entity.pdbx_description
1 polymer ?
#
loop_
_entity_poly.entity_id
_entity_poly.type
_entity_poly.pdbx_seq_one_letter_code
_entity_poly.pdbx_strand_id
1 'polypeptide(L)'
;LAIKGGAPLRTKPFPRWPVWDESDEKALLDVLHSGVWGISEDANCPVRQIEREFARVHQAGFGLAVFNGTVALQTALMALGIGYGDEVIVPPYTFLATASACLMVGAAPVFVDVDPGTYNLDPARIEEAITPRTRAIIPVHIGGCPADMDRILEIARRRGLIVIEDACQAHGAAWNGRRVGAIADLGCFSFQSSKNLNAGE
;
A
#
# COMPACT_ATOMS: atom_id res chain seq x y z
N LEU A 1 -32.34 17.40 3.04
CA LEU A 1 -31.59 16.25 2.52
C LEU A 1 -32.21 15.77 1.20
N ALA A 2 -31.40 15.49 0.19
CA ALA A 2 -31.88 15.04 -1.12
C ALA A 2 -32.75 13.79 -1.03
N ILE A 3 -32.40 12.82 -0.18
CA ILE A 3 -33.18 11.60 0.06
C ILE A 3 -34.60 11.85 0.58
N LYS A 4 -34.89 13.06 1.12
CA LYS A 4 -36.22 13.50 1.58
C LYS A 4 -36.89 14.47 0.60
N GLY A 5 -36.53 14.46 -0.68
CA GLY A 5 -37.10 15.32 -1.72
C GLY A 5 -36.47 16.70 -1.84
N GLY A 6 -35.39 16.99 -1.11
CA GLY A 6 -34.63 18.23 -1.29
C GLY A 6 -33.74 18.18 -2.55
N ALA A 7 -33.26 19.35 -2.99
CA ALA A 7 -32.33 19.42 -4.12
C ALA A 7 -31.02 18.68 -3.81
N PRO A 8 -30.54 17.80 -4.71
CA PRO A 8 -29.26 17.13 -4.54
C PRO A 8 -28.12 18.13 -4.71
N LEU A 9 -27.08 18.00 -3.88
CA LEU A 9 -25.86 18.79 -3.99
C LEU A 9 -25.14 18.55 -5.33
N ARG A 10 -25.24 17.34 -5.86
CA ARG A 10 -24.66 16.94 -7.15
C ARG A 10 -25.77 16.38 -8.07
N THR A 11 -25.87 16.92 -9.27
CA THR A 11 -26.83 16.49 -10.30
C THR A 11 -26.15 15.64 -11.40
N LYS A 12 -24.81 15.76 -11.56
CA LYS A 12 -24.05 14.93 -12.50
C LYS A 12 -23.78 13.56 -11.90
N PRO A 13 -23.96 12.46 -12.64
CA PRO A 13 -23.56 11.13 -12.17
C PRO A 13 -22.04 11.09 -11.92
N PHE A 14 -21.63 10.18 -11.04
CA PHE A 14 -20.21 9.87 -10.93
C PHE A 14 -19.73 9.18 -12.23
N PRO A 15 -18.46 9.40 -12.64
CA PRO A 15 -17.91 8.66 -13.77
C PRO A 15 -17.97 7.16 -13.51
N ARG A 16 -18.10 6.39 -14.57
CA ARG A 16 -17.99 4.93 -14.48
C ARG A 16 -16.57 4.55 -14.07
N TRP A 17 -16.45 3.48 -13.35
CA TRP A 17 -15.17 2.92 -12.96
C TRP A 17 -15.10 1.45 -13.43
N PRO A 18 -13.96 0.95 -13.93
CA PRO A 18 -12.72 1.70 -14.20
C PRO A 18 -12.84 2.68 -15.38
N VAL A 19 -11.96 3.66 -15.44
CA VAL A 19 -11.78 4.55 -16.60
C VAL A 19 -10.66 3.97 -17.45
N TRP A 20 -10.90 3.83 -18.74
CA TRP A 20 -9.94 3.34 -19.72
C TRP A 20 -10.18 4.02 -21.09
N ASP A 21 -9.17 4.00 -21.95
CA ASP A 21 -9.24 4.54 -23.31
C ASP A 21 -8.51 3.62 -24.32
N GLU A 22 -8.44 4.08 -25.57
CA GLU A 22 -7.81 3.32 -26.68
C GLU A 22 -6.33 3.00 -26.43
N SER A 23 -5.64 3.77 -25.60
CA SER A 23 -4.23 3.49 -25.26
C SER A 23 -4.11 2.28 -24.34
N ASP A 24 -5.05 2.11 -23.42
CA ASP A 24 -5.11 0.93 -22.53
C ASP A 24 -5.42 -0.34 -23.34
N GLU A 25 -6.41 -0.24 -24.27
CA GLU A 25 -6.75 -1.35 -25.18
C GLU A 25 -5.55 -1.76 -26.02
N LYS A 26 -4.88 -0.77 -26.63
CA LYS A 26 -3.68 -1.04 -27.43
C LYS A 26 -2.58 -1.71 -26.60
N ALA A 27 -2.30 -1.24 -25.38
CA ALA A 27 -1.27 -1.81 -24.52
C ALA A 27 -1.58 -3.29 -24.20
N LEU A 28 -2.85 -3.63 -23.90
CA LEU A 28 -3.28 -5.01 -23.67
C LEU A 28 -3.09 -5.89 -24.90
N LEU A 29 -3.46 -5.40 -26.09
CA LEU A 29 -3.29 -6.13 -27.35
C LEU A 29 -1.81 -6.32 -27.67
N ASP A 30 -0.96 -5.31 -27.46
CA ASP A 30 0.47 -5.41 -27.67
C ASP A 30 1.09 -6.51 -26.78
N VAL A 31 0.70 -6.59 -25.50
CA VAL A 31 1.13 -7.66 -24.60
C VAL A 31 0.63 -9.03 -25.07
N LEU A 32 -0.65 -9.11 -25.43
CA LEU A 32 -1.26 -10.37 -25.91
C LEU A 32 -0.52 -10.91 -27.16
N HIS A 33 -0.25 -10.05 -28.12
CA HIS A 33 0.41 -10.44 -29.38
C HIS A 33 1.91 -10.69 -29.22
N SER A 34 2.56 -10.10 -28.21
CA SER A 34 3.98 -10.33 -27.96
C SER A 34 4.30 -11.76 -27.53
N GLY A 35 3.31 -12.47 -26.94
CA GLY A 35 3.53 -13.77 -26.30
C GLY A 35 4.36 -13.72 -25.00
N VAL A 36 4.76 -12.52 -24.55
CA VAL A 36 5.53 -12.30 -23.30
C VAL A 36 4.56 -11.77 -22.23
N TRP A 37 3.97 -12.68 -21.47
CA TRP A 37 2.90 -12.35 -20.52
C TRP A 37 3.37 -12.22 -19.07
N GLY A 38 4.66 -12.23 -18.83
CA GLY A 38 5.27 -12.14 -17.51
C GLY A 38 6.67 -11.54 -17.56
N ILE A 39 7.42 -11.77 -16.50
CA ILE A 39 8.84 -11.39 -16.44
C ILE A 39 9.61 -12.21 -17.46
N SER A 40 10.45 -11.53 -18.25
CA SER A 40 11.40 -12.14 -19.18
C SER A 40 12.80 -11.56 -18.97
N GLU A 41 13.78 -12.11 -19.66
CA GLU A 41 15.16 -11.59 -19.67
C GLU A 41 15.26 -10.22 -20.37
N ASP A 42 14.28 -9.88 -21.20
CA ASP A 42 14.20 -8.55 -21.81
C ASP A 42 13.93 -7.48 -20.74
N ALA A 43 14.91 -6.61 -20.55
CA ALA A 43 14.80 -5.48 -19.64
C ALA A 43 13.64 -4.52 -20.00
N ASN A 44 13.07 -4.60 -21.20
CA ASN A 44 11.98 -3.77 -21.69
C ASN A 44 10.63 -4.50 -21.69
N CYS A 45 10.54 -5.72 -21.15
CA CYS A 45 9.24 -6.36 -21.00
C CYS A 45 8.30 -5.50 -20.14
N PRO A 46 6.96 -5.54 -20.36
CA PRO A 46 5.99 -4.67 -19.67
C PRO A 46 6.12 -4.68 -18.15
N VAL A 47 6.38 -5.84 -17.54
CA VAL A 47 6.57 -5.96 -16.09
C VAL A 47 7.77 -5.14 -15.62
N ARG A 48 8.91 -5.22 -16.31
CA ARG A 48 10.10 -4.44 -15.97
C ARG A 48 9.91 -2.95 -16.21
N GLN A 49 9.08 -2.58 -17.17
CA GLN A 49 8.75 -1.19 -17.43
C GLN A 49 7.92 -0.61 -16.27
N ILE A 50 6.85 -1.29 -15.83
CA ILE A 50 6.03 -0.81 -14.72
C ILE A 50 6.84 -0.73 -13.41
N GLU A 51 7.71 -1.71 -13.12
CA GLU A 51 8.60 -1.67 -11.95
C GLU A 51 9.44 -0.39 -11.92
N ARG A 52 10.09 -0.05 -13.04
CA ARG A 52 10.92 1.16 -13.15
C ARG A 52 10.10 2.45 -13.07
N GLU A 53 9.04 2.54 -13.85
CA GLU A 53 8.24 3.77 -13.94
C GLU A 53 7.50 4.04 -12.63
N PHE A 54 6.94 3.01 -12.00
CA PHE A 54 6.27 3.16 -10.73
C PHE A 54 7.24 3.57 -9.61
N ALA A 55 8.41 2.94 -9.53
CA ALA A 55 9.47 3.35 -8.62
C ALA A 55 9.87 4.82 -8.85
N ARG A 56 10.07 5.23 -10.12
CA ARG A 56 10.40 6.61 -10.46
C ARG A 56 9.32 7.61 -10.01
N VAL A 57 8.06 7.31 -10.27
CA VAL A 57 6.92 8.17 -9.89
C VAL A 57 6.83 8.32 -8.38
N HIS A 58 7.08 7.24 -7.64
CA HIS A 58 7.07 7.24 -6.17
C HIS A 58 8.40 7.64 -5.53
N GLN A 59 9.42 7.99 -6.33
CA GLN A 59 10.74 8.38 -5.83
C GLN A 59 11.45 7.27 -5.04
N ALA A 60 11.11 6.01 -5.33
CA ALA A 60 11.74 4.83 -4.76
C ALA A 60 12.97 4.40 -5.57
N GLY A 61 13.93 3.75 -4.93
CA GLY A 61 15.12 3.23 -5.60
C GLY A 61 14.83 2.05 -6.52
N PHE A 62 13.87 1.22 -6.14
CA PHE A 62 13.50 -0.01 -6.85
C PHE A 62 12.00 -0.26 -6.76
N GLY A 63 11.45 -0.96 -7.73
CA GLY A 63 10.11 -1.54 -7.73
C GLY A 63 10.17 -3.02 -8.06
N LEU A 64 9.28 -3.79 -7.44
CA LEU A 64 9.10 -5.21 -7.70
C LEU A 64 7.62 -5.50 -7.88
N ALA A 65 7.24 -6.00 -9.04
CA ALA A 65 5.88 -6.45 -9.30
C ALA A 65 5.66 -7.84 -8.69
N VAL A 66 4.59 -7.95 -7.92
CA VAL A 66 4.14 -9.21 -7.31
C VAL A 66 2.66 -9.42 -7.62
N PHE A 67 2.10 -10.55 -7.19
CA PHE A 67 0.79 -10.99 -7.62
C PHE A 67 -0.35 -10.04 -7.21
N ASN A 68 -0.28 -9.46 -6.00
CA ASN A 68 -1.26 -8.49 -5.49
C ASN A 68 -0.71 -7.79 -4.23
N GLY A 69 -1.47 -6.82 -3.68
CA GLY A 69 -1.06 -6.07 -2.48
C GLY A 69 -0.88 -6.93 -1.22
N THR A 70 -1.66 -8.00 -1.04
CA THR A 70 -1.49 -8.93 0.08
C THR A 70 -0.15 -9.65 -0.02
N VAL A 71 0.17 -10.14 -1.21
CA VAL A 71 1.47 -10.78 -1.48
C VAL A 71 2.62 -9.78 -1.39
N ALA A 72 2.39 -8.50 -1.73
CA ALA A 72 3.40 -7.47 -1.54
C ALA A 72 3.78 -7.29 -0.06
N LEU A 73 2.79 -7.19 0.83
CA LEU A 73 3.02 -7.12 2.28
C LEU A 73 3.69 -8.40 2.81
N GLN A 74 3.23 -9.57 2.38
CA GLN A 74 3.84 -10.84 2.75
C GLN A 74 5.30 -10.92 2.30
N THR A 75 5.58 -10.55 1.06
CA THR A 75 6.94 -10.55 0.48
C THR A 75 7.85 -9.59 1.24
N ALA A 76 7.35 -8.39 1.58
CA ALA A 76 8.09 -7.41 2.37
C ALA A 76 8.48 -7.98 3.75
N LEU A 77 7.53 -8.57 4.47
CA LEU A 77 7.79 -9.19 5.76
C LEU A 77 8.82 -10.34 5.66
N MET A 78 8.66 -11.22 4.68
CA MET A 78 9.60 -12.32 4.44
C MET A 78 11.00 -11.84 4.09
N ALA A 79 11.12 -10.83 3.21
CA ALA A 79 12.40 -10.25 2.81
C ALA A 79 13.18 -9.63 3.99
N LEU A 80 12.45 -9.15 4.99
CA LEU A 80 13.00 -8.57 6.22
C LEU A 80 13.26 -9.62 7.32
N GLY A 81 12.99 -10.90 7.05
CA GLY A 81 13.18 -12.00 8.00
C GLY A 81 12.18 -11.97 9.15
N ILE A 82 11.02 -11.34 8.96
CA ILE A 82 9.95 -11.30 9.97
C ILE A 82 9.08 -12.56 9.82
N GLY A 83 8.83 -13.25 10.93
CA GLY A 83 8.12 -14.51 10.90
C GLY A 83 7.68 -15.01 12.28
N TYR A 84 7.73 -16.32 12.47
CA TYR A 84 7.26 -16.97 13.68
C TYR A 84 7.95 -16.44 14.95
N GLY A 85 7.12 -16.01 15.92
CA GLY A 85 7.57 -15.44 17.19
C GLY A 85 7.72 -13.93 17.18
N ASP A 86 7.72 -13.29 16.01
CA ASP A 86 7.77 -11.83 15.87
C ASP A 86 6.38 -11.20 16.00
N GLU A 87 6.35 -9.95 16.38
CA GLU A 87 5.16 -9.12 16.46
C GLU A 87 5.27 -7.94 15.48
N VAL A 88 4.15 -7.61 14.82
CA VAL A 88 4.06 -6.49 13.88
C VAL A 88 2.90 -5.58 14.28
N ILE A 89 3.17 -4.31 14.53
CA ILE A 89 2.16 -3.33 14.89
C ILE A 89 1.39 -2.93 13.63
N VAL A 90 0.05 -3.00 13.68
CA VAL A 90 -0.87 -2.68 12.60
C VAL A 90 -2.08 -1.89 13.13
N PRO A 91 -2.75 -1.03 12.34
CA PRO A 91 -4.01 -0.43 12.74
C PRO A 91 -5.16 -1.45 12.63
N PRO A 92 -6.21 -1.35 13.46
CA PRO A 92 -7.42 -2.18 13.34
C PRO A 92 -8.34 -1.74 12.19
N TYR A 93 -8.26 -0.48 11.78
CA TYR A 93 -9.05 0.07 10.67
C TYR A 93 -8.24 0.05 9.39
N THR A 94 -8.37 -1.03 8.66
CA THR A 94 -7.68 -1.29 7.40
C THR A 94 -8.38 -2.39 6.60
N PHE A 95 -7.92 -2.64 5.37
CA PHE A 95 -8.27 -3.88 4.68
C PHE A 95 -7.60 -5.06 5.38
N LEU A 96 -8.32 -6.17 5.51
CA LEU A 96 -7.88 -7.36 6.25
C LEU A 96 -6.44 -7.81 5.91
N ALA A 97 -6.00 -7.59 4.66
CA ALA A 97 -4.69 -8.02 4.18
C ALA A 97 -3.51 -7.51 5.04
N THR A 98 -3.61 -6.31 5.60
CA THR A 98 -2.55 -5.75 6.45
C THR A 98 -2.23 -6.66 7.64
N ALA A 99 -3.26 -7.16 8.30
CA ALA A 99 -3.09 -8.09 9.44
C ALA A 99 -2.87 -9.53 8.98
N SER A 100 -3.59 -9.99 7.94
CA SER A 100 -3.46 -11.38 7.49
C SER A 100 -2.10 -11.67 6.86
N ALA A 101 -1.44 -10.69 6.24
CA ALA A 101 -0.08 -10.85 5.73
C ALA A 101 0.91 -11.20 6.86
N CYS A 102 0.74 -10.62 8.06
CA CYS A 102 1.53 -11.01 9.24
C CYS A 102 1.31 -12.48 9.60
N LEU A 103 0.04 -12.90 9.66
CA LEU A 103 -0.30 -14.31 9.97
C LEU A 103 0.23 -15.28 8.91
N MET A 104 0.23 -14.89 7.64
CA MET A 104 0.73 -15.72 6.52
C MET A 104 2.23 -16.01 6.65
N VAL A 105 3.00 -15.13 7.29
CA VAL A 105 4.43 -15.37 7.56
C VAL A 105 4.68 -15.94 8.97
N GLY A 106 3.62 -16.17 9.76
CA GLY A 106 3.70 -16.71 11.13
C GLY A 106 3.99 -15.64 12.20
N ALA A 107 3.99 -14.35 11.85
CA ALA A 107 4.11 -13.25 12.80
C ALA A 107 2.74 -12.90 13.41
N ALA A 108 2.74 -12.35 14.62
CA ALA A 108 1.53 -11.91 15.30
C ALA A 108 1.23 -10.44 15.00
N PRO A 109 0.08 -10.08 14.40
CA PRO A 109 -0.35 -8.68 14.32
C PRO A 109 -0.74 -8.16 15.70
N VAL A 110 -0.18 -7.03 16.10
CA VAL A 110 -0.51 -6.31 17.33
C VAL A 110 -1.28 -5.07 16.95
N PHE A 111 -2.54 -5.01 17.33
CA PHE A 111 -3.41 -3.90 16.95
C PHE A 111 -3.19 -2.69 17.87
N VAL A 112 -2.91 -1.54 17.26
CA VAL A 112 -2.82 -0.24 17.89
C VAL A 112 -3.88 0.66 17.30
N ASP A 113 -4.68 1.30 18.15
CA ASP A 113 -5.84 2.08 17.75
C ASP A 113 -5.50 3.24 16.83
N VAL A 114 -6.49 3.77 16.16
CA VAL A 114 -6.36 4.85 15.19
C VAL A 114 -6.66 6.22 15.82
N ASP A 115 -6.07 7.26 15.25
CA ASP A 115 -6.46 8.64 15.53
C ASP A 115 -7.86 8.90 14.96
N PRO A 116 -8.82 9.38 15.76
CA PRO A 116 -10.22 9.56 15.34
C PRO A 116 -10.40 10.66 14.28
N GLY A 117 -9.44 11.55 14.11
CA GLY A 117 -9.49 12.60 13.10
C GLY A 117 -9.05 12.15 11.72
N THR A 118 -8.12 11.19 11.65
CA THR A 118 -7.52 10.73 10.39
C THR A 118 -7.85 9.28 10.05
N TYR A 119 -8.24 8.48 11.02
CA TYR A 119 -8.43 7.03 10.96
C TYR A 119 -7.14 6.25 10.64
N ASN A 120 -5.99 6.91 10.63
CA ASN A 120 -4.68 6.29 10.53
C ASN A 120 -4.18 5.82 11.90
N LEU A 121 -3.19 4.92 11.92
CA LEU A 121 -2.51 4.47 13.14
C LEU A 121 -2.11 5.67 14.01
N ASP A 122 -2.54 5.69 15.29
CA ASP A 122 -2.21 6.76 16.23
C ASP A 122 -0.78 6.60 16.76
N PRO A 123 0.17 7.47 16.38
CA PRO A 123 1.55 7.36 16.84
C PRO A 123 1.70 7.48 18.36
N ALA A 124 0.77 8.17 19.05
CA ALA A 124 0.81 8.33 20.51
C ALA A 124 0.63 7.01 21.27
N ARG A 125 0.04 6.01 20.62
CA ARG A 125 -0.26 4.70 21.23
C ARG A 125 0.73 3.59 20.85
N ILE A 126 1.65 3.85 19.89
CA ILE A 126 2.57 2.83 19.38
C ILE A 126 3.50 2.33 20.50
N GLU A 127 4.07 3.24 21.29
CA GLU A 127 5.07 2.85 22.30
C GLU A 127 4.54 1.91 23.37
N GLU A 128 3.26 2.02 23.73
CA GLU A 128 2.59 1.16 24.72
C GLU A 128 2.47 -0.30 24.24
N ALA A 129 2.45 -0.51 22.93
CA ALA A 129 2.29 -1.82 22.29
C ALA A 129 3.64 -2.51 21.98
N ILE A 130 4.76 -1.82 22.13
CA ILE A 130 6.08 -2.37 21.82
C ILE A 130 6.50 -3.38 22.89
N THR A 131 6.85 -4.59 22.45
CA THR A 131 7.43 -5.64 23.26
C THR A 131 8.83 -6.03 22.74
N PRO A 132 9.58 -6.88 23.44
CA PRO A 132 10.84 -7.42 22.90
C PRO A 132 10.70 -8.22 21.59
N ARG A 133 9.48 -8.65 21.24
CA ARG A 133 9.19 -9.38 20.00
C ARG A 133 8.75 -8.46 18.84
N THR A 134 8.47 -7.18 19.12
CA THR A 134 8.06 -6.25 18.06
C THR A 134 9.21 -6.00 17.10
N ARG A 135 8.99 -6.25 15.82
CA ARG A 135 10.00 -6.11 14.77
C ARG A 135 9.65 -5.03 13.75
N ALA A 136 8.37 -4.80 13.50
CA ALA A 136 7.94 -3.84 12.49
C ALA A 136 6.66 -3.12 12.87
N ILE A 137 6.43 -2.01 12.17
CA ILE A 137 5.18 -1.25 12.16
C ILE A 137 4.70 -1.19 10.71
N ILE A 138 3.42 -1.48 10.46
CA ILE A 138 2.78 -1.30 9.16
C ILE A 138 1.73 -0.18 9.28
N PRO A 139 2.10 1.09 9.09
CA PRO A 139 1.13 2.15 8.94
C PRO A 139 0.37 1.94 7.63
N VAL A 140 -0.93 2.27 7.64
CA VAL A 140 -1.78 2.24 6.46
C VAL A 140 -2.14 3.67 6.09
N HIS A 141 -2.03 4.03 4.83
CA HIS A 141 -2.47 5.33 4.33
C HIS A 141 -3.94 5.23 3.90
N ILE A 142 -4.82 5.18 4.92
CA ILE A 142 -6.24 4.84 4.73
C ILE A 142 -6.97 5.85 3.84
N GLY A 143 -7.70 5.36 2.84
CA GLY A 143 -8.46 6.21 1.92
C GLY A 143 -7.60 7.23 1.14
N GLY A 144 -6.28 7.03 1.06
CA GLY A 144 -5.33 7.95 0.44
C GLY A 144 -4.84 9.07 1.38
N CYS A 145 -5.27 9.09 2.64
CA CYS A 145 -4.75 10.00 3.66
C CYS A 145 -3.44 9.45 4.24
N PRO A 146 -2.29 10.12 4.07
CA PRO A 146 -1.05 9.62 4.64
C PRO A 146 -1.09 9.55 6.17
N ALA A 147 -0.54 8.47 6.74
CA ALA A 147 -0.27 8.40 8.17
C ALA A 147 0.78 9.43 8.60
N ASP A 148 0.85 9.76 9.88
CA ASP A 148 1.88 10.67 10.43
C ASP A 148 3.25 9.97 10.41
N MET A 149 3.86 9.97 9.23
CA MET A 149 5.12 9.27 9.00
C MET A 149 6.27 9.84 9.79
N ASP A 150 6.27 11.15 10.09
CA ASP A 150 7.37 11.75 10.84
C ASP A 150 7.44 11.17 12.26
N ARG A 151 6.29 11.11 12.96
CA ARG A 151 6.23 10.54 14.32
C ARG A 151 6.44 9.04 14.34
N ILE A 152 5.87 8.31 13.37
CA ILE A 152 6.03 6.85 13.26
C ILE A 152 7.50 6.49 13.05
N LEU A 153 8.18 7.16 12.11
CA LEU A 153 9.59 6.92 11.82
C LEU A 153 10.51 7.34 12.98
N GLU A 154 10.15 8.38 13.72
CA GLU A 154 10.89 8.76 14.94
C GLU A 154 10.85 7.64 15.98
N ILE A 155 9.65 7.09 16.26
CA ILE A 155 9.47 5.97 17.19
C ILE A 155 10.22 4.74 16.70
N ALA A 156 10.04 4.37 15.43
CA ALA A 156 10.69 3.21 14.83
C ALA A 156 12.21 3.29 14.96
N ARG A 157 12.79 4.46 14.65
CA ARG A 157 14.24 4.69 14.74
C ARG A 157 14.76 4.56 16.18
N ARG A 158 14.04 5.13 17.17
CA ARG A 158 14.41 5.01 18.59
C ARG A 158 14.35 3.57 19.10
N ARG A 159 13.44 2.77 18.56
CA ARG A 159 13.18 1.40 19.00
C ARG A 159 13.84 0.33 18.13
N GLY A 160 14.53 0.72 17.06
CA GLY A 160 15.15 -0.21 16.11
C GLY A 160 14.12 -1.06 15.35
N LEU A 161 12.93 -0.49 15.04
CA LEU A 161 11.86 -1.14 14.34
C LEU A 161 11.90 -0.80 12.86
N ILE A 162 11.45 -1.72 12.02
CA ILE A 162 11.28 -1.55 10.58
C ILE A 162 9.90 -0.95 10.30
N VAL A 163 9.78 -0.13 9.26
CA VAL A 163 8.49 0.43 8.84
C VAL A 163 8.19 0.00 7.42
N ILE A 164 7.02 -0.63 7.22
CA ILE A 164 6.49 -1.03 5.92
C ILE A 164 5.23 -0.22 5.66
N GLU A 165 5.23 0.65 4.66
CA GLU A 165 4.04 1.44 4.31
C GLU A 165 3.03 0.56 3.56
N ASP A 166 1.82 0.39 4.10
CA ASP A 166 0.68 -0.12 3.32
C ASP A 166 0.05 1.07 2.58
N ALA A 167 0.51 1.29 1.37
CA ALA A 167 0.07 2.34 0.46
C ALA A 167 -0.94 1.84 -0.59
N CYS A 168 -1.58 0.68 -0.35
CA CYS A 168 -2.53 0.06 -1.29
C CYS A 168 -3.76 0.92 -1.61
N GLN A 169 -4.01 1.98 -0.87
CA GLN A 169 -5.11 2.93 -1.09
C GLN A 169 -4.61 4.35 -1.42
N ALA A 170 -3.31 4.55 -1.61
CA ALA A 170 -2.70 5.89 -1.59
C ALA A 170 -1.77 6.18 -2.77
N HIS A 171 -2.11 5.66 -3.97
CA HIS A 171 -1.35 5.93 -5.18
C HIS A 171 -1.22 7.44 -5.42
N GLY A 172 0.01 7.90 -5.54
CA GLY A 172 0.31 9.30 -5.79
C GLY A 172 0.15 10.26 -4.60
N ALA A 173 -0.30 9.77 -3.43
CA ALA A 173 -0.34 10.58 -2.21
C ALA A 173 1.08 10.98 -1.75
N ALA A 174 1.16 12.06 -0.95
CA ALA A 174 2.43 12.55 -0.45
C ALA A 174 2.30 13.06 0.99
N TRP A 175 3.33 12.84 1.78
CA TRP A 175 3.54 13.39 3.12
C TRP A 175 4.74 14.34 3.08
N ASN A 176 4.54 15.61 3.41
CA ASN A 176 5.58 16.65 3.40
C ASN A 176 6.43 16.66 2.11
N GLY A 177 5.75 16.51 0.93
CA GLY A 177 6.39 16.54 -0.38
C GLY A 177 7.06 15.23 -0.81
N ARG A 178 7.11 14.20 0.04
CA ARG A 178 7.61 12.86 -0.27
C ARG A 178 6.47 11.91 -0.63
N ARG A 179 6.60 11.16 -1.68
CA ARG A 179 5.57 10.17 -2.09
C ARG A 179 5.48 9.05 -1.06
N VAL A 180 4.26 8.73 -0.62
CA VAL A 180 4.04 7.55 0.24
C VAL A 180 4.43 6.28 -0.49
N GLY A 181 4.84 5.26 0.28
CA GLY A 181 5.40 4.02 -0.25
C GLY A 181 6.90 4.08 -0.54
N ALA A 182 7.52 5.28 -0.38
CA ALA A 182 8.97 5.47 -0.48
C ALA A 182 9.52 6.36 0.66
N ILE A 183 8.73 6.52 1.72
CA ILE A 183 9.11 7.33 2.89
C ILE A 183 9.84 6.46 3.91
N ALA A 184 9.38 5.22 4.09
CA ALA A 184 9.91 4.24 5.04
C ALA A 184 10.86 3.22 4.36
N ASP A 185 11.11 2.10 5.02
CA ASP A 185 12.03 1.06 4.53
C ASP A 185 11.50 0.35 3.28
N LEU A 186 10.20 0.04 3.26
CA LEU A 186 9.49 -0.57 2.13
C LEU A 186 8.09 0.03 2.00
N GLY A 187 7.54 0.02 0.77
CA GLY A 187 6.16 0.38 0.48
C GLY A 187 5.45 -0.67 -0.36
N CYS A 188 4.21 -0.96 -0.02
CA CYS A 188 3.37 -1.94 -0.69
C CYS A 188 2.16 -1.27 -1.33
N PHE A 189 1.87 -1.64 -2.56
CA PHE A 189 0.75 -1.11 -3.35
C PHE A 189 -0.13 -2.23 -3.88
N SER A 190 -1.35 -1.89 -4.28
CA SER A 190 -2.27 -2.81 -4.91
C SER A 190 -2.83 -2.18 -6.19
N PHE A 191 -2.88 -2.95 -7.26
CA PHE A 191 -3.48 -2.56 -8.54
C PHE A 191 -4.79 -3.28 -8.82
N GLN A 192 -5.45 -3.76 -7.76
CA GLN A 192 -6.75 -4.40 -7.85
C GLN A 192 -7.80 -3.44 -8.45
N SER A 193 -8.79 -3.97 -9.14
CA SER A 193 -9.77 -3.23 -9.96
C SER A 193 -10.44 -2.03 -9.29
N SER A 194 -10.59 -2.01 -7.96
CA SER A 194 -11.19 -0.91 -7.22
C SER A 194 -10.21 0.22 -6.86
N LYS A 195 -8.91 0.06 -7.11
CA LYS A 195 -7.88 1.03 -6.73
C LYS A 195 -7.83 2.22 -7.69
N ASN A 196 -7.27 3.35 -7.21
CA ASN A 196 -7.15 4.59 -7.99
C ASN A 196 -6.31 4.43 -9.27
N LEU A 197 -5.34 3.53 -9.24
CA LEU A 197 -4.62 3.01 -10.39
C LEU A 197 -4.78 1.50 -10.36
N ASN A 198 -5.38 0.92 -11.39
CA ASN A 198 -5.70 -0.51 -11.42
C ASN A 198 -5.16 -1.17 -12.69
N ALA A 199 -4.93 -2.47 -12.58
CA ALA A 199 -4.49 -3.33 -13.69
C ALA A 199 -5.39 -4.59 -13.82
N GLY A 200 -6.62 -4.53 -13.28
CA GLY A 200 -7.54 -5.65 -13.21
C GLY A 200 -7.49 -6.36 -11.86
N GLU A 201 -7.31 -7.65 -11.86
CA GLU A 201 -7.17 -8.48 -10.65
C GLU A 201 -5.76 -9.10 -10.59
#